data_bcc88b1565aa3af57badfa01362105be
#
_entry.id   bcc88b1565aa3af57badfa01362105be
#
_cell.length_a   1.000
_cell.length_b   1.000
_cell.length_c   1.000
_cell.angle_alpha   90.00
_cell.angle_beta   90.00
_cell.angle_gamma   90.00
#
_symmetry.space_group_name_H-M   'P 1'
#
loop_
_entity.id
_entity.type
_entity.pdbx_description
1 polymer ?
#
loop_
_entity_poly.entity_id
_entity_poly.type
_entity_poly.pdbx_seq_one_letter_code
_entity_poly.pdbx_strand_id
1 'polypeptide(L)'
;MYRKSLAVLALLLLPTLLIAQNPAAAPAAGQAPGGPPRGGRGGPALPANQPAPRDDNRHKGFVEIAQRGNIDLLFVGDSITDWFSNPRGQAQTPAAGLEIWNANFGQFKPANFGIAGDTTQGVLWRMQNGELEGFKAKLIVLMLGTNNINRNPVDEIVDGDRLIIEEFKKRQPQAKVLLLGVFPRNEDAANPLRATIKEINSKLEKLADNNKVFYMDIGSKFLTADGTLTKEVMADGLHPTAKGYQIWADAIIDKVRTLMK
;
A
#
# COMPACT_ATOMS: atom_id res chain seq x y z
N MET A 1 43.38 -54.38 -47.46
CA MET A 1 43.63 -53.97 -46.04
C MET A 1 44.17 -52.56 -46.04
N TYR A 2 43.34 -51.56 -45.85
CA TYR A 2 43.76 -50.15 -45.84
C TYR A 2 43.65 -49.61 -44.40
N ARG A 3 44.81 -49.23 -43.85
CA ARG A 3 44.87 -48.49 -42.55
C ARG A 3 44.68 -47.02 -42.85
N LYS A 4 43.68 -46.41 -42.28
CA LYS A 4 43.47 -44.94 -42.26
C LYS A 4 44.11 -44.37 -40.98
N SER A 5 45.13 -43.54 -41.18
CA SER A 5 45.73 -42.74 -40.09
C SER A 5 44.85 -41.54 -39.79
N LEU A 6 44.48 -41.35 -38.50
CA LEU A 6 43.85 -40.12 -38.01
C LEU A 6 44.96 -39.15 -37.60
N ALA A 7 45.03 -37.99 -38.22
CA ALA A 7 45.84 -36.87 -37.75
C ALA A 7 45.04 -36.06 -36.71
N VAL A 8 45.60 -35.94 -35.51
CA VAL A 8 45.05 -35.11 -34.43
C VAL A 8 45.70 -33.72 -34.56
N LEU A 9 44.84 -32.72 -34.85
CA LEU A 9 45.24 -31.31 -34.91
C LEU A 9 45.10 -30.72 -33.49
N ALA A 10 46.20 -30.42 -32.83
CA ALA A 10 46.23 -29.75 -31.54
C ALA A 10 46.08 -28.23 -31.76
N LEU A 11 45.01 -27.65 -31.30
CA LEU A 11 44.75 -26.20 -31.30
C LEU A 11 45.33 -25.61 -30.03
N LEU A 12 46.41 -24.84 -30.13
CA LEU A 12 46.98 -24.06 -29.03
C LEU A 12 46.14 -22.81 -28.79
N LEU A 13 45.41 -22.77 -27.67
CA LEU A 13 44.75 -21.57 -27.15
C LEU A 13 45.71 -20.75 -26.30
N LEU A 14 46.08 -19.58 -26.79
CA LEU A 14 46.81 -18.56 -26.03
C LEU A 14 45.80 -17.84 -25.08
N PRO A 15 46.13 -17.60 -23.82
CA PRO A 15 45.27 -16.82 -22.94
C PRO A 15 45.46 -15.32 -23.23
N THR A 16 44.41 -14.65 -23.68
CA THR A 16 44.35 -13.19 -23.73
C THR A 16 44.20 -12.63 -22.32
N LEU A 17 45.22 -11.89 -21.91
CA LEU A 17 45.20 -11.12 -20.65
C LEU A 17 44.20 -9.98 -20.78
N LEU A 18 43.06 -10.07 -20.12
CA LEU A 18 42.09 -8.97 -20.01
C LEU A 18 42.58 -8.02 -18.91
N ILE A 19 43.10 -6.86 -19.31
CA ILE A 19 43.42 -5.76 -18.40
C ILE A 19 42.08 -5.20 -17.91
N ALA A 20 41.77 -5.40 -16.64
CA ALA A 20 40.62 -4.78 -15.99
C ALA A 20 40.83 -3.26 -15.90
N GLN A 21 40.11 -2.51 -16.72
CA GLN A 21 40.00 -1.06 -16.57
C GLN A 21 39.09 -0.77 -15.40
N ASN A 22 39.63 -0.05 -14.41
CA ASN A 22 38.92 0.46 -13.25
C ASN A 22 37.83 1.43 -13.73
N PRO A 23 36.53 1.22 -13.48
CA PRO A 23 35.54 2.22 -13.84
C PRO A 23 35.69 3.43 -12.92
N ALA A 24 35.88 4.59 -13.55
CA ALA A 24 35.89 5.89 -12.89
C ALA A 24 34.64 6.07 -12.05
N ALA A 25 34.80 6.65 -10.86
CA ALA A 25 33.74 6.97 -9.93
C ALA A 25 32.62 7.74 -10.65
N ALA A 26 31.39 7.21 -10.56
CA ALA A 26 30.21 7.90 -11.05
C ALA A 26 30.00 9.20 -10.27
N PRO A 27 29.62 10.31 -10.94
CA PRO A 27 29.27 11.54 -10.24
C PRO A 27 28.05 11.31 -9.35
N ALA A 28 28.05 11.98 -8.19
CA ALA A 28 26.99 11.95 -7.20
C ALA A 28 25.62 12.12 -7.86
N ALA A 29 24.70 11.22 -7.55
CA ALA A 29 23.33 11.24 -8.06
C ALA A 29 22.67 12.59 -7.74
N GLY A 30 22.45 13.38 -8.78
CA GLY A 30 21.63 14.57 -8.72
C GLY A 30 20.22 14.20 -8.27
N GLN A 31 19.62 15.01 -7.42
CA GLN A 31 18.24 14.87 -6.95
C GLN A 31 17.31 14.68 -8.16
N ALA A 32 16.49 13.64 -8.10
CA ALA A 32 15.49 13.36 -9.12
C ALA A 32 14.58 14.57 -9.31
N PRO A 33 14.19 14.91 -10.57
CA PRO A 33 13.23 15.99 -10.83
C PRO A 33 11.91 15.66 -10.15
N GLY A 34 11.37 16.68 -9.45
CA GLY A 34 10.25 16.59 -8.55
C GLY A 34 9.02 15.93 -9.15
N GLY A 35 8.40 15.08 -8.36
CA GLY A 35 7.01 14.68 -8.55
C GLY A 35 6.10 15.92 -8.63
N PRO A 36 4.82 15.76 -9.07
CA PRO A 36 3.90 16.88 -9.26
C PRO A 36 3.89 17.77 -8.02
N PRO A 37 3.70 19.09 -8.17
CA PRO A 37 3.91 20.03 -7.09
C PRO A 37 3.09 19.62 -5.86
N ARG A 38 3.79 19.29 -4.78
CA ARG A 38 3.18 19.19 -3.46
C ARG A 38 2.55 20.54 -3.19
N GLY A 39 1.23 20.57 -3.03
CA GLY A 39 0.44 21.78 -2.84
C GLY A 39 1.17 22.82 -2.00
N GLY A 40 1.19 24.06 -2.49
CA GLY A 40 2.07 25.13 -2.05
C GLY A 40 2.16 25.25 -0.54
N ARG A 41 3.38 25.44 -0.04
CA ARG A 41 3.65 25.83 1.34
C ARG A 41 3.03 27.20 1.54
N GLY A 42 1.92 27.30 2.31
CA GLY A 42 1.44 28.59 2.78
C GLY A 42 -0.09 28.79 2.90
N GLY A 43 -0.93 27.93 2.34
CA GLY A 43 -2.38 28.00 2.55
C GLY A 43 -2.88 26.97 3.58
N PRO A 44 -4.08 27.19 4.19
CA PRO A 44 -4.71 26.17 5.01
C PRO A 44 -4.89 24.88 4.21
N ALA A 45 -4.64 23.74 4.83
CA ALA A 45 -4.84 22.44 4.19
C ALA A 45 -6.32 22.30 3.80
N LEU A 46 -6.60 21.72 2.63
CA LEU A 46 -7.97 21.37 2.26
C LEU A 46 -8.55 20.45 3.34
N PRO A 47 -9.78 20.68 3.81
CA PRO A 47 -10.45 19.79 4.78
C PRO A 47 -10.38 18.32 4.36
N ALA A 48 -10.12 17.43 5.30
CA ALA A 48 -9.92 16.00 5.02
C ALA A 48 -11.16 15.30 4.45
N ASN A 49 -12.34 15.88 4.62
CA ASN A 49 -13.63 15.44 4.12
C ASN A 49 -14.05 16.08 2.78
N GLN A 50 -13.17 16.84 2.14
CA GLN A 50 -13.43 17.42 0.82
C GLN A 50 -12.59 16.71 -0.25
N PRO A 51 -13.20 16.24 -1.36
CA PRO A 51 -12.45 15.54 -2.40
C PRO A 51 -11.44 16.49 -3.08
N ALA A 52 -10.22 16.01 -3.28
CA ALA A 52 -9.18 16.71 -4.01
C ALA A 52 -8.75 15.91 -5.24
N PRO A 53 -8.69 16.50 -6.44
CA PRO A 53 -8.31 15.78 -7.65
C PRO A 53 -7.00 15.02 -7.51
N ARG A 54 -7.03 13.75 -7.92
CA ARG A 54 -5.89 12.84 -7.99
C ARG A 54 -5.87 12.14 -9.36
N ASP A 55 -5.93 12.93 -10.43
CA ASP A 55 -5.93 12.44 -11.81
C ASP A 55 -4.49 12.21 -12.30
N ASP A 56 -3.81 11.26 -11.69
CA ASP A 56 -2.47 10.83 -12.09
C ASP A 56 -2.49 9.46 -12.81
N ASN A 57 -1.32 9.02 -13.29
CA ASN A 57 -1.21 7.76 -14.02
C ASN A 57 -1.57 6.54 -13.16
N ARG A 58 -1.43 6.63 -11.82
CA ARG A 58 -1.82 5.56 -10.91
C ARG A 58 -3.33 5.42 -10.88
N HIS A 59 -4.06 6.53 -10.73
CA HIS A 59 -5.50 6.57 -10.80
C HIS A 59 -6.01 5.99 -12.14
N LYS A 60 -5.48 6.46 -13.28
CA LYS A 60 -5.87 5.97 -14.60
C LYS A 60 -5.64 4.47 -14.74
N GLY A 61 -4.50 3.96 -14.27
CA GLY A 61 -4.22 2.52 -14.25
C GLY A 61 -5.21 1.73 -13.40
N PHE A 62 -5.65 2.27 -12.25
CA PHE A 62 -6.67 1.60 -11.42
C PHE A 62 -8.06 1.62 -12.06
N VAL A 63 -8.43 2.68 -12.75
CA VAL A 63 -9.67 2.72 -13.55
C VAL A 63 -9.64 1.64 -14.64
N GLU A 64 -8.52 1.47 -15.33
CA GLU A 64 -8.37 0.41 -16.33
C GLU A 64 -8.47 -1.00 -15.71
N ILE A 65 -7.87 -1.21 -14.54
CA ILE A 65 -7.97 -2.48 -13.79
C ILE A 65 -9.41 -2.73 -13.37
N ALA A 66 -10.10 -1.72 -12.85
CA ALA A 66 -11.49 -1.78 -12.45
C ALA A 66 -12.40 -2.17 -13.63
N GLN A 67 -12.21 -1.55 -14.78
CA GLN A 67 -12.99 -1.81 -16.01
C GLN A 67 -12.79 -3.22 -16.56
N ARG A 68 -11.63 -3.86 -16.33
CA ARG A 68 -11.43 -5.28 -16.69
C ARG A 68 -12.27 -6.22 -15.84
N GLY A 69 -12.76 -5.77 -14.70
CA GLY A 69 -13.52 -6.57 -13.77
C GLY A 69 -12.65 -7.61 -13.02
N ASN A 70 -13.28 -8.68 -12.54
CA ASN A 70 -12.61 -9.79 -11.85
C ASN A 70 -11.96 -9.41 -10.51
N ILE A 71 -12.58 -8.48 -9.77
CA ILE A 71 -12.16 -8.06 -8.43
C ILE A 71 -13.24 -8.49 -7.43
N ASP A 72 -12.94 -9.47 -6.60
CA ASP A 72 -13.81 -9.89 -5.49
C ASP A 72 -13.36 -9.26 -4.16
N LEU A 73 -12.04 -8.98 -3.99
CA LEU A 73 -11.45 -8.37 -2.81
C LEU A 73 -10.67 -7.10 -3.21
N LEU A 74 -11.09 -5.95 -2.71
CA LEU A 74 -10.43 -4.68 -2.99
C LEU A 74 -9.74 -4.13 -1.73
N PHE A 75 -8.48 -3.74 -1.84
CA PHE A 75 -7.78 -2.96 -0.82
C PHE A 75 -7.65 -1.52 -1.27
N VAL A 76 -8.01 -0.57 -0.39
CA VAL A 76 -7.92 0.87 -0.62
C VAL A 76 -7.14 1.52 0.52
N GLY A 77 -6.24 2.45 0.19
CA GLY A 77 -5.44 3.14 1.19
C GLY A 77 -4.29 3.96 0.60
N ASP A 78 -3.31 4.23 1.44
CA ASP A 78 -2.11 5.01 1.13
C ASP A 78 -0.88 4.13 0.82
N SER A 79 0.35 4.63 1.10
CA SER A 79 1.60 3.90 0.87
C SER A 79 1.68 2.58 1.62
N ILE A 80 1.08 2.46 2.78
CA ILE A 80 1.09 1.24 3.59
C ILE A 80 0.32 0.15 2.86
N THR A 81 -0.82 0.48 2.27
CA THR A 81 -1.60 -0.42 1.42
C THR A 81 -0.92 -0.64 0.06
N ASP A 82 -0.47 0.43 -0.60
CA ASP A 82 0.21 0.37 -1.90
C ASP A 82 1.36 -0.64 -1.91
N TRP A 83 2.26 -0.52 -0.95
CA TRP A 83 3.47 -1.34 -0.90
C TRP A 83 3.26 -2.77 -0.38
N PHE A 84 2.03 -3.14 -0.07
CA PHE A 84 1.73 -4.53 0.21
C PHE A 84 1.93 -5.41 -1.03
N SER A 85 1.50 -4.98 -2.20
CA SER A 85 1.59 -5.77 -3.44
C SER A 85 2.06 -5.00 -4.67
N ASN A 86 1.99 -3.66 -4.69
CA ASN A 86 2.40 -2.88 -5.84
C ASN A 86 3.90 -2.54 -5.80
N PRO A 87 4.60 -2.53 -6.96
CA PRO A 87 5.99 -2.10 -7.04
C PRO A 87 6.18 -0.67 -6.55
N ARG A 88 7.33 -0.40 -5.91
CA ARG A 88 7.66 0.91 -5.36
C ARG A 88 8.48 1.76 -6.32
N GLY A 89 8.06 3.01 -6.51
CA GLY A 89 8.84 4.03 -7.23
C GLY A 89 9.10 3.71 -8.71
N GLN A 90 9.87 4.59 -9.35
CA GLN A 90 10.22 4.45 -10.77
C GLN A 90 11.13 3.24 -11.07
N ALA A 91 11.95 2.83 -10.11
CA ALA A 91 12.82 1.67 -10.24
C ALA A 91 12.08 0.33 -10.14
N GLN A 92 10.75 0.35 -9.97
CA GLN A 92 9.93 -0.86 -9.84
C GLN A 92 10.44 -1.83 -8.76
N THR A 93 10.96 -1.28 -7.65
CA THR A 93 11.39 -2.11 -6.51
C THR A 93 10.24 -2.99 -6.07
N PRO A 94 10.44 -4.32 -5.94
CA PRO A 94 9.38 -5.23 -5.53
C PRO A 94 8.74 -4.80 -4.21
N ALA A 95 7.43 -5.00 -4.09
CA ALA A 95 6.71 -4.74 -2.86
C ALA A 95 7.22 -5.64 -1.73
N ALA A 96 7.40 -5.07 -0.55
CA ALA A 96 7.90 -5.82 0.61
C ALA A 96 6.96 -6.95 1.04
N GLY A 97 5.67 -6.84 0.73
CA GLY A 97 4.64 -7.81 1.11
C GLY A 97 4.13 -8.69 -0.03
N LEU A 98 4.70 -8.64 -1.25
CA LEU A 98 4.12 -9.29 -2.43
C LEU A 98 3.92 -10.81 -2.26
N GLU A 99 4.91 -11.52 -1.71
CA GLU A 99 4.79 -12.96 -1.47
C GLU A 99 3.70 -13.28 -0.45
N ILE A 100 3.64 -12.49 0.62
CA ILE A 100 2.62 -12.61 1.68
C ILE A 100 1.23 -12.30 1.12
N TRP A 101 1.12 -11.27 0.29
CA TRP A 101 -0.12 -10.92 -0.42
C TRP A 101 -0.63 -12.08 -1.27
N ASN A 102 0.23 -12.65 -2.11
CA ASN A 102 -0.13 -13.75 -2.99
C ASN A 102 -0.54 -15.00 -2.20
N ALA A 103 0.22 -15.35 -1.15
CA ALA A 103 -0.05 -16.51 -0.33
C ALA A 103 -1.39 -16.41 0.44
N ASN A 104 -1.73 -15.22 0.96
CA ASN A 104 -2.90 -15.04 1.81
C ASN A 104 -4.15 -14.62 1.02
N PHE A 105 -4.01 -13.72 0.04
CA PHE A 105 -5.15 -13.11 -0.64
C PHE A 105 -5.32 -13.54 -2.09
N GLY A 106 -4.31 -14.11 -2.74
CA GLY A 106 -4.32 -14.46 -4.18
C GLY A 106 -5.56 -15.24 -4.63
N GLN A 107 -6.08 -16.14 -3.79
CA GLN A 107 -7.28 -16.93 -4.06
C GLN A 107 -8.59 -16.12 -4.14
N PHE A 108 -8.61 -14.88 -3.64
CA PHE A 108 -9.80 -14.03 -3.56
C PHE A 108 -9.92 -13.02 -4.69
N LYS A 109 -9.17 -13.17 -5.78
CA LYS A 109 -9.11 -12.20 -6.89
C LYS A 109 -8.88 -10.78 -6.37
N PRO A 110 -7.77 -10.53 -5.67
CA PRO A 110 -7.54 -9.27 -5.00
C PRO A 110 -7.09 -8.18 -5.99
N ALA A 111 -7.47 -6.94 -5.70
CA ALA A 111 -6.87 -5.74 -6.27
C ALA A 111 -6.39 -4.79 -5.17
N ASN A 112 -5.29 -4.09 -5.41
CA ASN A 112 -4.71 -3.14 -4.49
C ASN A 112 -4.72 -1.75 -5.14
N PHE A 113 -5.61 -0.88 -4.66
CA PHE A 113 -5.76 0.51 -5.09
C PHE A 113 -5.16 1.50 -4.08
N GLY A 114 -4.12 1.08 -3.38
CA GLY A 114 -3.29 1.98 -2.58
C GLY A 114 -2.42 2.90 -3.45
N ILE A 115 -2.25 4.17 -3.02
CA ILE A 115 -1.30 5.10 -3.64
C ILE A 115 -0.43 5.76 -2.56
N ALA A 116 0.89 5.68 -2.73
CA ALA A 116 1.82 6.28 -1.79
C ALA A 116 1.58 7.79 -1.60
N GLY A 117 1.50 8.23 -0.34
CA GLY A 117 1.26 9.61 0.05
C GLY A 117 -0.20 10.06 -0.06
N ASP A 118 -1.14 9.15 -0.35
CA ASP A 118 -2.55 9.51 -0.46
C ASP A 118 -3.16 9.90 0.89
N THR A 119 -4.18 10.71 0.81
CA THR A 119 -4.95 11.25 1.92
C THR A 119 -6.43 10.94 1.71
N THR A 120 -7.26 11.16 2.72
CA THR A 120 -8.72 10.97 2.61
C THR A 120 -9.30 11.79 1.44
N GLN A 121 -8.83 13.01 1.21
CA GLN A 121 -9.26 13.86 0.09
C GLN A 121 -9.00 13.19 -1.28
N GLY A 122 -7.79 12.67 -1.48
CA GLY A 122 -7.40 12.02 -2.73
C GLY A 122 -8.16 10.72 -2.96
N VAL A 123 -8.26 9.88 -1.93
CA VAL A 123 -9.03 8.63 -2.00
C VAL A 123 -10.51 8.91 -2.27
N LEU A 124 -11.12 9.85 -1.57
CA LEU A 124 -12.52 10.22 -1.80
C LEU A 124 -12.76 10.63 -3.26
N TRP A 125 -11.89 11.49 -3.81
CA TRP A 125 -12.00 11.88 -5.20
C TRP A 125 -11.87 10.68 -6.15
N ARG A 126 -10.88 9.78 -5.94
CA ARG A 126 -10.66 8.60 -6.79
C ARG A 126 -11.86 7.66 -6.78
N MET A 127 -12.47 7.44 -5.61
CA MET A 127 -13.68 6.60 -5.49
C MET A 127 -14.88 7.21 -6.23
N GLN A 128 -14.93 8.54 -6.37
CA GLN A 128 -15.95 9.24 -7.14
C GLN A 128 -15.70 9.25 -8.64
N ASN A 129 -14.47 8.95 -9.06
CA ASN A 129 -14.00 9.13 -10.44
C ASN A 129 -13.54 7.81 -11.11
N GLY A 130 -14.34 6.76 -11.01
CA GLY A 130 -14.24 5.56 -11.87
C GLY A 130 -13.57 4.35 -11.23
N GLU A 131 -12.82 4.48 -10.13
CA GLU A 131 -12.12 3.32 -9.53
C GLU A 131 -13.06 2.25 -8.92
N LEU A 132 -14.34 2.55 -8.74
CA LEU A 132 -15.33 1.59 -8.24
C LEU A 132 -16.28 1.08 -9.34
N GLU A 133 -15.93 1.25 -10.60
CA GLU A 133 -16.80 0.91 -11.72
C GLU A 133 -16.25 -0.30 -12.50
N GLY A 134 -17.13 -1.11 -13.11
CA GLY A 134 -16.73 -2.24 -13.96
C GLY A 134 -16.57 -3.59 -13.24
N PHE A 135 -16.66 -3.65 -11.93
CA PHE A 135 -16.60 -4.89 -11.13
C PHE A 135 -17.64 -4.91 -10.01
N LYS A 136 -17.70 -6.04 -9.30
CA LYS A 136 -18.56 -6.21 -8.11
C LYS A 136 -17.78 -6.87 -6.99
N ALA A 137 -17.16 -6.06 -6.11
CA ALA A 137 -16.44 -6.56 -4.96
C ALA A 137 -17.39 -7.26 -3.97
N LYS A 138 -16.89 -8.30 -3.30
CA LYS A 138 -17.55 -8.89 -2.12
C LYS A 138 -17.09 -8.20 -0.84
N LEU A 139 -15.82 -7.80 -0.81
CA LEU A 139 -15.20 -7.16 0.35
C LEU A 139 -14.26 -6.04 -0.10
N ILE A 140 -14.36 -4.90 0.59
CA ILE A 140 -13.42 -3.79 0.47
C ILE A 140 -12.72 -3.61 1.82
N VAL A 141 -11.38 -3.63 1.84
CA VAL A 141 -10.56 -3.34 3.02
C VAL A 141 -10.04 -1.92 2.89
N LEU A 142 -10.35 -1.06 3.88
CA LEU A 142 -9.91 0.33 3.94
C LEU A 142 -8.95 0.52 5.13
N MET A 143 -7.77 1.07 4.88
CA MET A 143 -6.85 1.58 5.90
C MET A 143 -6.25 2.90 5.42
N LEU A 144 -6.60 4.02 6.09
CA LEU A 144 -6.25 5.36 5.62
C LEU A 144 -6.20 6.34 6.80
N GLY A 145 -5.53 7.49 6.60
CA GLY A 145 -5.55 8.61 7.55
C GLY A 145 -4.17 9.05 8.03
N THR A 146 -3.14 8.19 7.99
CA THR A 146 -1.81 8.53 8.52
C THR A 146 -1.20 9.79 7.89
N ASN A 147 -1.48 10.05 6.61
CA ASN A 147 -0.96 11.23 5.89
C ASN A 147 -1.72 12.52 6.20
N ASN A 148 -2.88 12.43 6.82
CA ASN A 148 -3.68 13.55 7.26
C ASN A 148 -3.30 14.08 8.65
N ILE A 149 -2.74 13.24 9.53
CA ILE A 149 -2.58 13.50 10.99
C ILE A 149 -1.95 14.86 11.32
N ASN A 150 -0.94 15.28 10.55
CA ASN A 150 -0.24 16.56 10.78
C ASN A 150 -0.83 17.73 9.98
N ARG A 151 -1.98 17.54 9.33
CA ARG A 151 -2.55 18.52 8.39
C ARG A 151 -3.99 18.86 8.68
N ASN A 152 -4.73 17.92 9.24
CA ASN A 152 -6.18 18.01 9.42
C ASN A 152 -6.58 17.64 10.84
N PRO A 153 -7.64 18.23 11.39
CA PRO A 153 -8.27 17.80 12.63
C PRO A 153 -8.74 16.34 12.58
N VAL A 154 -8.74 15.67 13.73
CA VAL A 154 -9.15 14.26 13.84
C VAL A 154 -10.56 14.04 13.29
N ASP A 155 -11.51 14.93 13.62
CA ASP A 155 -12.91 14.80 13.19
C ASP A 155 -13.06 14.87 11.66
N GLU A 156 -12.26 15.71 11.00
CA GLU A 156 -12.26 15.79 9.54
C GLU A 156 -11.69 14.52 8.90
N ILE A 157 -10.66 13.91 9.51
CA ILE A 157 -10.07 12.65 9.02
C ILE A 157 -11.11 11.54 9.08
N VAL A 158 -11.77 11.39 10.22
CA VAL A 158 -12.82 10.39 10.43
C VAL A 158 -14.02 10.63 9.49
N ASP A 159 -14.41 11.89 9.29
CA ASP A 159 -15.48 12.23 8.36
C ASP A 159 -15.10 11.93 6.90
N GLY A 160 -13.83 12.14 6.54
CA GLY A 160 -13.28 11.73 5.24
C GLY A 160 -13.41 10.23 5.00
N ASP A 161 -13.02 9.39 5.97
CA ASP A 161 -13.20 7.94 5.88
C ASP A 161 -14.68 7.53 5.83
N ARG A 162 -15.54 8.22 6.58
CA ARG A 162 -17.01 8.01 6.51
C ARG A 162 -17.54 8.27 5.10
N LEU A 163 -17.13 9.37 4.46
CA LEU A 163 -17.56 9.70 3.10
C LEU A 163 -17.04 8.69 2.06
N ILE A 164 -15.81 8.18 2.23
CA ILE A 164 -15.27 7.11 1.39
C ILE A 164 -16.13 5.84 1.53
N ILE A 165 -16.49 5.47 2.75
CA ILE A 165 -17.39 4.33 3.02
C ILE A 165 -18.77 4.54 2.38
N GLU A 166 -19.31 5.75 2.39
CA GLU A 166 -20.57 6.05 1.69
C GLU A 166 -20.44 5.87 0.17
N GLU A 167 -19.31 6.25 -0.45
CA GLU A 167 -19.07 5.97 -1.87
C GLU A 167 -18.96 4.45 -2.13
N PHE A 168 -18.36 3.66 -1.23
CA PHE A 168 -18.37 2.20 -1.33
C PHE A 168 -19.79 1.65 -1.28
N LYS A 169 -20.60 2.07 -0.31
CA LYS A 169 -21.99 1.63 -0.19
C LYS A 169 -22.83 1.99 -1.42
N LYS A 170 -22.60 3.17 -2.00
CA LYS A 170 -23.32 3.67 -3.17
C LYS A 170 -22.95 2.93 -4.45
N ARG A 171 -21.65 2.70 -4.70
CA ARG A 171 -21.15 2.17 -5.97
C ARG A 171 -20.94 0.65 -5.95
N GLN A 172 -20.75 0.08 -4.76
CA GLN A 172 -20.57 -1.35 -4.51
C GLN A 172 -21.54 -1.87 -3.44
N PRO A 173 -22.88 -1.72 -3.65
CA PRO A 173 -23.88 -1.94 -2.60
C PRO A 173 -23.91 -3.39 -2.07
N GLN A 174 -23.39 -4.36 -2.82
CA GLN A 174 -23.26 -5.75 -2.40
C GLN A 174 -22.04 -5.99 -1.49
N ALA A 175 -21.03 -5.12 -1.58
CA ALA A 175 -19.80 -5.30 -0.83
C ALA A 175 -19.97 -5.09 0.67
N LYS A 176 -19.26 -5.87 1.47
CA LYS A 176 -18.96 -5.55 2.85
C LYS A 176 -17.70 -4.67 2.92
N VAL A 177 -17.54 -3.88 3.97
CA VAL A 177 -16.37 -3.05 4.20
C VAL A 177 -15.69 -3.52 5.48
N LEU A 178 -14.39 -3.82 5.41
CA LEU A 178 -13.54 -4.02 6.57
C LEU A 178 -12.69 -2.76 6.76
N LEU A 179 -13.10 -1.91 7.67
CA LEU A 179 -12.37 -0.71 8.08
C LEU A 179 -11.31 -1.10 9.11
N LEU A 180 -10.06 -0.80 8.82
CA LEU A 180 -8.97 -0.99 9.77
C LEU A 180 -8.64 0.32 10.46
N GLY A 181 -8.30 0.25 11.74
CA GLY A 181 -7.69 1.36 12.44
C GLY A 181 -6.38 1.78 11.78
N VAL A 182 -6.04 3.07 11.86
CA VAL A 182 -4.75 3.61 11.43
C VAL A 182 -3.64 2.92 12.24
N PHE A 183 -2.61 2.42 11.55
CA PHE A 183 -1.52 1.70 12.21
C PHE A 183 -0.65 2.64 13.06
N PRO A 184 -0.04 2.12 14.13
CA PRO A 184 0.89 2.90 14.93
C PRO A 184 2.08 3.35 14.09
N ARG A 185 2.62 4.52 14.41
CA ARG A 185 3.83 5.04 13.78
C ARG A 185 4.77 5.61 14.83
N ASN A 186 6.03 5.78 14.43
CA ASN A 186 7.19 6.10 15.28
C ASN A 186 7.56 4.97 16.26
N GLU A 187 8.84 4.81 16.48
CA GLU A 187 9.41 3.78 17.34
C GLU A 187 8.98 3.96 18.81
N ASP A 188 9.05 5.20 19.29
CA ASP A 188 8.75 5.56 20.67
C ASP A 188 7.25 5.50 20.97
N ALA A 189 6.90 4.71 21.99
CA ALA A 189 5.54 4.60 22.51
C ALA A 189 4.98 5.92 23.07
N ALA A 190 5.86 6.81 23.58
CA ALA A 190 5.48 8.11 24.12
C ALA A 190 5.28 9.20 23.04
N ASN A 191 5.53 8.88 21.76
CA ASN A 191 5.36 9.87 20.69
C ASN A 191 3.92 10.39 20.63
N PRO A 192 3.69 11.72 20.61
CA PRO A 192 2.34 12.30 20.62
C PRO A 192 1.40 11.79 19.53
N LEU A 193 1.93 11.41 18.36
CA LEU A 193 1.12 10.85 17.29
C LEU A 193 0.43 9.53 17.66
N ARG A 194 0.95 8.79 18.66
CA ARG A 194 0.29 7.58 19.17
C ARG A 194 -1.05 7.91 19.84
N ALA A 195 -1.13 9.01 20.59
CA ALA A 195 -2.36 9.47 21.19
C ALA A 195 -3.37 9.94 20.12
N THR A 196 -2.90 10.69 19.12
CA THR A 196 -3.73 11.12 18.00
C THR A 196 -4.30 9.93 17.20
N ILE A 197 -3.47 8.92 16.92
CA ILE A 197 -3.92 7.69 16.23
C ILE A 197 -4.97 6.96 17.07
N LYS A 198 -4.76 6.83 18.37
CA LYS A 198 -5.73 6.21 19.29
C LYS A 198 -7.06 6.95 19.27
N GLU A 199 -7.05 8.29 19.23
CA GLU A 199 -8.27 9.10 19.13
C GLU A 199 -8.99 8.86 17.79
N ILE A 200 -8.25 8.89 16.66
CA ILE A 200 -8.80 8.56 15.32
C ILE A 200 -9.46 7.19 15.36
N ASN A 201 -8.73 6.16 15.81
CA ASN A 201 -9.21 4.78 15.83
C ASN A 201 -10.46 4.61 16.69
N SER A 202 -10.55 5.28 17.85
CA SER A 202 -11.74 5.25 18.70
C SER A 202 -12.99 5.86 18.05
N LYS A 203 -12.79 6.79 17.12
CA LYS A 203 -13.88 7.41 16.33
C LYS A 203 -14.20 6.59 15.09
N LEU A 204 -13.21 6.02 14.41
CA LEU A 204 -13.41 5.11 13.27
C LEU A 204 -14.21 3.85 13.66
N GLU A 205 -13.98 3.30 14.85
CA GLU A 205 -14.76 2.18 15.39
C GLU A 205 -16.26 2.43 15.38
N LYS A 206 -16.69 3.68 15.63
CA LYS A 206 -18.09 4.07 15.65
C LYS A 206 -18.76 4.10 14.27
N LEU A 207 -17.99 4.00 13.18
CA LEU A 207 -18.50 3.86 11.82
C LEU A 207 -18.95 2.44 11.50
N ALA A 208 -18.58 1.44 12.32
CA ALA A 208 -19.00 0.07 12.15
C ALA A 208 -20.45 -0.13 12.55
N ASP A 209 -21.22 -0.78 11.66
CA ASP A 209 -22.59 -1.19 11.90
C ASP A 209 -22.72 -2.71 12.11
N ASN A 210 -21.60 -3.45 12.01
CA ASN A 210 -21.51 -4.91 12.10
C ASN A 210 -22.42 -5.69 11.15
N ASN A 211 -22.88 -5.04 10.10
CA ASN A 211 -23.70 -5.61 9.04
C ASN A 211 -23.05 -5.40 7.67
N LYS A 212 -22.81 -4.14 7.29
CA LYS A 212 -22.08 -3.76 6.07
C LYS A 212 -20.66 -3.28 6.35
N VAL A 213 -20.45 -2.57 7.44
CA VAL A 213 -19.16 -2.04 7.86
C VAL A 213 -18.71 -2.73 9.12
N PHE A 214 -17.55 -3.35 9.05
CA PHE A 214 -16.88 -4.03 10.16
C PHE A 214 -15.58 -3.30 10.48
N TYR A 215 -15.26 -3.16 11.77
CA TYR A 215 -14.03 -2.51 12.21
C TYR A 215 -13.07 -3.51 12.85
N MET A 216 -11.78 -3.31 12.63
CA MET A 216 -10.71 -3.99 13.35
C MET A 216 -9.55 -3.03 13.62
N ASP A 217 -9.14 -2.88 14.88
CA ASP A 217 -7.85 -2.28 15.23
C ASP A 217 -6.82 -3.40 15.46
N ILE A 218 -5.87 -3.50 14.55
CA ILE A 218 -4.77 -4.47 14.63
C ILE A 218 -3.46 -3.81 15.07
N GLY A 219 -3.50 -2.52 15.45
CA GLY A 219 -2.32 -1.72 15.75
C GLY A 219 -1.43 -2.32 16.84
N SER A 220 -2.02 -2.89 17.89
CA SER A 220 -1.28 -3.52 18.98
C SER A 220 -0.43 -4.73 18.54
N LYS A 221 -0.78 -5.38 17.43
CA LYS A 221 -0.04 -6.55 16.92
C LYS A 221 1.33 -6.18 16.31
N PHE A 222 1.52 -4.92 15.97
CA PHE A 222 2.81 -4.41 15.48
C PHE A 222 3.77 -4.00 16.59
N LEU A 223 3.30 -3.95 17.83
CA LEU A 223 4.03 -3.41 18.97
C LEU A 223 4.55 -4.52 19.88
N THR A 224 5.67 -4.25 20.54
CA THR A 224 6.15 -5.03 21.66
C THR A 224 5.29 -4.77 22.91
N ALA A 225 5.50 -5.53 23.99
CA ALA A 225 4.71 -5.42 25.21
C ALA A 225 4.81 -4.04 25.88
N ASP A 226 5.93 -3.33 25.70
CA ASP A 226 6.17 -1.96 26.19
C ASP A 226 5.66 -0.88 25.22
N GLY A 227 5.05 -1.27 24.09
CA GLY A 227 4.50 -0.37 23.09
C GLY A 227 5.50 0.14 22.05
N THR A 228 6.73 -0.37 22.03
CA THR A 228 7.74 -0.02 21.02
C THR A 228 7.37 -0.58 19.65
N LEU A 229 7.51 0.23 18.60
CA LEU A 229 7.42 -0.19 17.20
C LEU A 229 8.82 -0.44 16.66
N THR A 230 9.20 -1.70 16.52
CA THR A 230 10.58 -2.05 16.12
C THR A 230 10.82 -1.84 14.61
N LYS A 231 12.07 -1.51 14.25
CA LYS A 231 12.49 -1.39 12.84
C LYS A 231 12.37 -2.71 12.06
N GLU A 232 12.38 -3.83 12.75
CA GLU A 232 12.13 -5.14 12.15
C GLU A 232 10.71 -5.26 11.59
N VAL A 233 9.75 -4.60 12.24
CA VAL A 233 8.34 -4.58 11.82
C VAL A 233 8.04 -3.43 10.87
N MET A 234 8.53 -2.21 11.18
CA MET A 234 8.39 -1.03 10.32
C MET A 234 9.73 -0.28 10.28
N ALA A 235 10.49 -0.46 9.19
CA ALA A 235 11.89 -0.03 9.09
C ALA A 235 12.13 1.47 9.33
N ASP A 236 11.19 2.30 8.95
CA ASP A 236 11.21 3.76 9.09
C ASP A 236 10.19 4.27 10.14
N GLY A 237 9.64 3.35 10.93
CA GLY A 237 8.61 3.64 11.92
C GLY A 237 7.24 3.98 11.33
N LEU A 238 7.00 3.66 10.05
CA LEU A 238 5.74 3.92 9.34
C LEU A 238 5.36 2.81 8.38
N HIS A 239 6.29 2.35 7.54
CA HIS A 239 6.01 1.40 6.47
C HIS A 239 6.39 -0.02 6.88
N PRO A 240 5.46 -0.98 6.76
CA PRO A 240 5.72 -2.37 7.10
C PRO A 240 6.86 -2.96 6.27
N THR A 241 7.72 -3.73 6.94
CA THR A 241 8.62 -4.70 6.30
C THR A 241 7.84 -5.95 5.88
N ALA A 242 8.49 -6.95 5.30
CA ALA A 242 7.88 -8.24 5.06
C ALA A 242 7.27 -8.83 6.35
N LYS A 243 7.98 -8.72 7.48
CA LYS A 243 7.46 -9.14 8.80
C LYS A 243 6.21 -8.36 9.20
N GLY A 244 6.21 -7.02 9.00
CA GLY A 244 5.04 -6.20 9.29
C GLY A 244 3.83 -6.58 8.41
N TYR A 245 4.06 -6.86 7.13
CA TYR A 245 2.99 -7.34 6.24
C TYR A 245 2.48 -8.73 6.61
N GLN A 246 3.34 -9.63 7.11
CA GLN A 246 2.90 -10.92 7.63
C GLN A 246 1.98 -10.74 8.85
N ILE A 247 2.36 -9.87 9.79
CA ILE A 247 1.52 -9.53 10.95
C ILE A 247 0.15 -9.01 10.50
N TRP A 248 0.12 -8.13 9.51
CA TRP A 248 -1.15 -7.61 8.97
C TRP A 248 -2.00 -8.73 8.36
N ALA A 249 -1.41 -9.54 7.47
CA ALA A 249 -2.13 -10.64 6.83
C ALA A 249 -2.72 -11.60 7.86
N ASP A 250 -1.91 -12.07 8.81
CA ASP A 250 -2.34 -13.00 9.87
C ASP A 250 -3.47 -12.42 10.73
N ALA A 251 -3.41 -11.10 10.98
CA ALA A 251 -4.40 -10.44 11.81
C ALA A 251 -5.80 -10.39 11.17
N ILE A 252 -5.88 -10.30 9.83
CA ILE A 252 -7.17 -10.07 9.16
C ILE A 252 -7.68 -11.25 8.35
N ILE A 253 -6.85 -12.26 8.02
CA ILE A 253 -7.21 -13.29 7.04
C ILE A 253 -8.48 -14.07 7.40
N ASP A 254 -8.69 -14.40 8.66
CA ASP A 254 -9.90 -15.13 9.08
C ASP A 254 -11.16 -14.27 8.98
N LYS A 255 -11.02 -12.95 9.27
CA LYS A 255 -12.12 -12.00 9.07
C LYS A 255 -12.42 -11.83 7.59
N VAL A 256 -11.39 -11.72 6.73
CA VAL A 256 -11.54 -11.68 5.27
C VAL A 256 -12.29 -12.93 4.78
N ARG A 257 -11.84 -14.14 5.15
CA ARG A 257 -12.53 -15.40 4.79
C ARG A 257 -13.99 -15.42 5.21
N THR A 258 -14.30 -14.89 6.39
CA THR A 258 -15.66 -14.81 6.90
C THR A 258 -16.52 -13.84 6.11
N LEU A 259 -15.98 -12.66 5.79
CA LEU A 259 -16.72 -11.61 5.10
C LEU A 259 -16.89 -11.85 3.59
N MET A 260 -16.02 -12.67 2.99
CA MET A 260 -16.06 -13.07 1.58
C MET A 260 -17.11 -14.14 1.26
N LYS A 261 -17.66 -14.80 2.28
CA LYS A 261 -18.80 -15.74 2.15
C LYS A 261 -20.09 -14.96 1.88
#